data_d96384675dd363bbcb2a658e306a9f90
#
_entry.id   d96384675dd363bbcb2a658e306a9f90
#
_cell.length_a   1.000
_cell.length_b   1.000
_cell.length_c   1.000
_cell.angle_alpha   90.00
_cell.angle_beta   90.00
_cell.angle_gamma   90.00
#
_symmetry.space_group_name_H-M   'P 1'
#
loop_
_entity.id
_entity.type
_entity.pdbx_description
1 polymer ?
#
loop_
_entity_poly.entity_id
_entity_poly.type
_entity_poly.pdbx_seq_one_letter_code
_entity_poly.pdbx_strand_id
1 'polypeptide(L)'
;MKKLLPIFFLFGLLFFNNCSKNEKIEIVGIEEDQIEDQMIKAYREGMVAFDDKFYIEAAKKFNEAEILFPQSQWAPRSALMAAYAYYYDDYNNRAISELINFFKK
;
A
#
# COMPACT_ATOMS: atom_id res chain seq x y z
N MET A 1 44.89 -29.94 -28.49
CA MET A 1 43.59 -30.05 -27.83
C MET A 1 43.64 -29.83 -26.30
N LYS A 2 44.70 -30.17 -25.62
CA LYS A 2 44.77 -29.97 -24.14
C LYS A 2 44.99 -28.51 -23.69
N LYS A 3 45.31 -27.58 -24.56
CA LYS A 3 45.55 -26.15 -24.23
C LYS A 3 44.29 -25.27 -24.32
N LEU A 4 43.17 -25.77 -24.86
CA LEU A 4 41.89 -25.03 -24.97
C LEU A 4 40.96 -25.26 -23.80
N LEU A 5 41.14 -26.34 -23.03
CA LEU A 5 40.32 -26.70 -21.89
C LEU A 5 40.39 -25.66 -20.73
N PRO A 6 41.56 -25.13 -20.33
CA PRO A 6 41.67 -24.16 -19.30
C PRO A 6 41.11 -22.78 -19.70
N ILE A 7 41.14 -22.44 -20.98
CA ILE A 7 40.59 -21.18 -21.51
C ILE A 7 39.05 -21.21 -21.48
N PHE A 8 38.47 -22.37 -21.76
CA PHE A 8 37.02 -22.57 -21.71
C PHE A 8 36.50 -22.56 -20.27
N PHE A 9 37.30 -23.07 -19.34
CA PHE A 9 36.99 -23.05 -17.91
C PHE A 9 37.10 -21.64 -17.30
N LEU A 10 38.05 -20.84 -17.77
CA LEU A 10 38.23 -19.45 -17.38
C LEU A 10 37.09 -18.55 -17.90
N PHE A 11 36.55 -18.84 -19.07
CA PHE A 11 35.44 -18.11 -19.67
C PHE A 11 34.11 -18.39 -18.96
N GLY A 12 33.95 -19.62 -18.42
CA GLY A 12 32.76 -20.01 -17.65
C GLY A 12 32.68 -19.33 -16.30
N LEU A 13 33.78 -18.89 -15.68
CA LEU A 13 33.81 -18.22 -14.39
C LEU A 13 33.43 -16.75 -14.45
N LEU A 14 33.43 -16.14 -15.63
CA LEU A 14 33.09 -14.72 -15.80
C LEU A 14 31.57 -14.45 -15.86
N PHE A 15 30.73 -15.51 -15.99
CA PHE A 15 29.28 -15.36 -16.08
C PHE A 15 28.54 -15.41 -14.71
N PHE A 16 29.24 -15.70 -13.63
CA PHE A 16 28.59 -15.84 -12.31
C PHE A 16 28.53 -14.57 -11.46
N ASN A 17 29.00 -13.43 -11.96
CA ASN A 17 29.05 -12.19 -11.18
C ASN A 17 27.89 -11.23 -11.43
N ASN A 18 26.74 -11.71 -11.90
CA ASN A 18 25.61 -10.83 -12.13
C ASN A 18 24.39 -11.26 -11.31
N CYS A 19 24.52 -11.20 -10.00
CA CYS A 19 23.37 -11.14 -9.09
C CYS A 19 23.50 -9.90 -8.24
N SER A 20 23.17 -8.75 -8.79
CA SER A 20 22.91 -7.54 -8.05
C SER A 20 21.57 -7.71 -7.33
N LYS A 21 21.61 -8.29 -6.12
CA LYS A 21 20.44 -8.40 -5.24
C LYS A 21 20.05 -7.07 -4.61
N ASN A 22 20.88 -6.04 -4.75
CA ASN A 22 20.70 -4.77 -4.04
C ASN A 22 19.77 -3.79 -4.75
N GLU A 23 19.63 -3.86 -6.09
CA GLU A 23 18.75 -2.96 -6.84
C GLU A 23 17.26 -3.22 -6.57
N LYS A 24 16.86 -4.48 -6.35
CA LYS A 24 15.46 -4.82 -6.06
C LYS A 24 14.97 -4.34 -4.69
N ILE A 25 15.86 -4.22 -3.72
CA ILE A 25 15.51 -3.80 -2.35
C ILE A 25 15.30 -2.27 -2.31
N GLU A 26 16.09 -1.50 -3.03
CA GLU A 26 15.92 -0.04 -3.14
C GLU A 26 14.62 0.34 -3.86
N ILE A 27 14.28 -0.34 -4.95
CA ILE A 27 13.05 -0.08 -5.72
C ILE A 27 11.81 -0.40 -4.88
N VAL A 28 11.81 -1.51 -4.14
CA VAL A 28 10.71 -1.87 -3.23
C VAL A 28 10.54 -0.86 -2.11
N GLY A 29 11.62 -0.35 -1.54
CA GLY A 29 11.57 0.69 -0.50
C GLY A 29 11.00 2.01 -1.03
N ILE A 30 11.36 2.44 -2.23
CA ILE A 30 10.85 3.66 -2.87
C ILE A 30 9.35 3.53 -3.20
N GLU A 31 8.91 2.38 -3.68
CA GLU A 31 7.49 2.12 -3.95
C GLU A 31 6.65 2.13 -2.67
N GLU A 32 7.16 1.56 -1.59
CA GLU A 32 6.47 1.54 -0.30
C GLU A 32 6.32 2.94 0.29
N ASP A 33 7.37 3.75 0.27
CA ASP A 33 7.33 5.15 0.70
C ASP A 33 6.32 5.97 -0.13
N GLN A 34 6.27 5.75 -1.44
CA GLN A 34 5.30 6.42 -2.32
C GLN A 34 3.86 6.00 -2.03
N ILE A 35 3.63 4.72 -1.72
CA ILE A 35 2.31 4.20 -1.36
C ILE A 35 1.87 4.79 -0.02
N GLU A 36 2.77 4.87 0.95
CA GLU A 36 2.50 5.51 2.24
C GLU A 36 2.13 6.98 2.09
N ASP A 37 2.85 7.74 1.28
CA ASP A 37 2.53 9.14 0.99
C ASP A 37 1.15 9.30 0.33
N GLN A 38 0.80 8.43 -0.61
CA GLN A 38 -0.51 8.42 -1.25
C GLN A 38 -1.62 8.08 -0.25
N MET A 39 -1.39 7.14 0.64
CA MET A 39 -2.32 6.78 1.71
C MET A 39 -2.55 7.94 2.67
N ILE A 40 -1.50 8.61 3.11
CA ILE A 40 -1.58 9.79 4.00
C ILE A 40 -2.35 10.91 3.31
N LYS A 41 -2.09 11.14 2.03
CA LYS A 41 -2.82 12.12 1.23
C LYS A 41 -4.31 11.80 1.17
N ALA A 42 -4.68 10.57 0.84
CA ALA A 42 -6.08 10.13 0.80
C ALA A 42 -6.77 10.30 2.16
N TYR A 43 -6.09 9.94 3.25
CA TYR A 43 -6.62 10.14 4.60
C TYR A 43 -6.87 11.61 4.92
N ARG A 44 -5.94 12.51 4.60
CA ARG A 44 -6.10 13.96 4.79
C ARG A 44 -7.24 14.53 3.97
N GLU A 45 -7.38 14.12 2.71
CA GLU A 45 -8.49 14.52 1.85
C GLU A 45 -9.83 14.05 2.45
N GLY A 46 -9.87 12.85 3.03
CA GLY A 46 -11.03 12.35 3.76
C GLY A 46 -11.38 13.21 4.96
N MET A 47 -10.38 13.64 5.74
CA MET A 47 -10.60 14.53 6.89
C MET A 47 -11.14 15.88 6.47
N VAL A 48 -10.61 16.49 5.40
CA VAL A 48 -11.11 17.76 4.87
C VAL A 48 -12.56 17.62 4.41
N ALA A 49 -12.87 16.58 3.64
CA ALA A 49 -14.24 16.33 3.19
C ALA A 49 -15.20 16.10 4.36
N PHE A 50 -14.75 15.41 5.42
CA PHE A 50 -15.53 15.19 6.62
C PHE A 50 -15.84 16.52 7.36
N ASP A 51 -14.86 17.37 7.53
CA ASP A 51 -15.01 18.69 8.16
C ASP A 51 -15.94 19.60 7.35
N ASP A 52 -15.92 19.48 6.03
CA ASP A 52 -16.82 20.20 5.11
C ASP A 52 -18.22 19.56 5.02
N LYS A 53 -18.48 18.48 5.77
CA LYS A 53 -19.74 17.72 5.78
C LYS A 53 -20.06 16.98 4.49
N PHE A 54 -19.08 16.74 3.63
CA PHE A 54 -19.16 15.84 2.48
C PHE A 54 -18.86 14.40 2.90
N TYR A 55 -19.77 13.82 3.70
CA TYR A 55 -19.52 12.55 4.41
C TYR A 55 -19.34 11.37 3.47
N ILE A 56 -20.08 11.28 2.38
CA ILE A 56 -19.92 10.21 1.38
C ILE A 56 -18.55 10.31 0.70
N GLU A 57 -18.14 11.51 0.33
CA GLU A 57 -16.81 11.74 -0.25
C GLU A 57 -15.70 11.42 0.76
N ALA A 58 -15.88 11.83 2.01
CA ALA A 58 -14.97 11.49 3.10
C ALA A 58 -14.84 9.96 3.25
N ALA A 59 -15.94 9.22 3.28
CA ALA A 59 -15.93 7.77 3.38
C ALA A 59 -15.16 7.11 2.23
N LYS A 60 -15.35 7.58 1.00
CA LYS A 60 -14.61 7.08 -0.17
C LYS A 60 -13.10 7.31 -0.03
N LYS A 61 -12.68 8.48 0.45
CA LYS A 61 -11.28 8.81 0.66
C LYS A 61 -10.65 7.98 1.78
N PHE A 62 -11.36 7.75 2.86
CA PHE A 62 -10.90 6.86 3.92
C PHE A 62 -10.77 5.41 3.46
N ASN A 63 -11.72 4.91 2.65
CA ASN A 63 -11.61 3.59 2.04
C ASN A 63 -10.43 3.49 1.05
N GLU A 64 -10.17 4.54 0.27
CA GLU A 64 -8.99 4.62 -0.58
C GLU A 64 -7.70 4.50 0.23
N ALA A 65 -7.58 5.23 1.34
CA ALA A 65 -6.44 5.15 2.24
C ALA A 65 -6.22 3.74 2.81
N GLU A 66 -7.29 3.05 3.20
CA GLU A 66 -7.24 1.67 3.68
C GLU A 66 -6.70 0.71 2.61
N ILE A 67 -7.18 0.84 1.38
CA ILE A 67 -6.83 -0.05 0.25
C ILE A 67 -5.39 0.18 -0.21
N LEU A 68 -4.92 1.41 -0.21
CA LEU A 68 -3.57 1.75 -0.66
C LEU A 68 -2.48 1.09 0.18
N PHE A 69 -2.65 1.03 1.48
CA PHE A 69 -1.67 0.41 2.37
C PHE A 69 -2.34 -0.39 3.50
N PRO A 70 -2.92 -1.57 3.17
CA PRO A 70 -3.73 -2.34 4.13
C PRO A 70 -2.96 -2.85 5.35
N GLN A 71 -1.64 -2.96 5.25
CA GLN A 71 -0.76 -3.44 6.33
C GLN A 71 -0.27 -2.33 7.25
N SER A 72 -0.56 -1.07 6.94
CA SER A 72 -0.17 0.05 7.77
C SER A 72 -1.04 0.15 9.03
N GLN A 73 -0.50 0.78 10.06
CA GLN A 73 -1.27 1.14 11.26
C GLN A 73 -2.41 2.14 10.97
N TRP A 74 -2.38 2.81 9.83
CA TRP A 74 -3.41 3.74 9.38
C TRP A 74 -4.62 3.06 8.75
N ALA A 75 -4.47 1.83 8.24
CA ALA A 75 -5.57 1.11 7.60
C ALA A 75 -6.76 0.86 8.54
N PRO A 76 -6.59 0.37 9.79
CA PRO A 76 -7.69 0.23 10.73
C PRO A 76 -8.35 1.57 11.07
N ARG A 77 -7.56 2.61 11.24
CA ARG A 77 -8.07 3.97 11.51
C ARG A 77 -8.89 4.50 10.35
N SER A 78 -8.42 4.32 9.12
CA SER A 78 -9.12 4.72 7.90
C SER A 78 -10.46 3.98 7.75
N ALA A 79 -10.48 2.67 8.00
CA ALA A 79 -11.70 1.87 7.98
C ALA A 79 -12.74 2.36 8.99
N LEU A 80 -12.33 2.67 10.22
CA LEU A 80 -13.22 3.22 11.24
C LEU A 80 -13.74 4.62 10.86
N MET A 81 -12.89 5.47 10.28
CA MET A 81 -13.31 6.79 9.80
C MET A 81 -14.28 6.70 8.64
N ALA A 82 -14.14 5.73 7.74
CA ALA A 82 -15.12 5.49 6.68
C ALA A 82 -16.49 5.10 7.26
N ALA A 83 -16.53 4.18 8.22
CA ALA A 83 -17.76 3.80 8.91
C ALA A 83 -18.40 5.00 9.61
N TYR A 84 -17.60 5.82 10.27
CA TYR A 84 -18.05 7.02 10.95
C TYR A 84 -18.66 8.06 10.01
N ALA A 85 -18.02 8.27 8.84
CA ALA A 85 -18.54 9.16 7.81
C ALA A 85 -19.89 8.67 7.24
N TYR A 86 -20.03 7.39 6.97
CA TYR A 86 -21.32 6.83 6.56
C TYR A 86 -22.40 6.98 7.61
N TYR A 87 -22.06 6.83 8.87
CA TYR A 87 -22.98 7.06 9.99
C TYR A 87 -23.49 8.49 10.03
N TYR A 88 -22.62 9.46 9.84
CA TYR A 88 -23.00 10.89 9.82
C TYR A 88 -23.89 11.27 8.66
N ASP A 89 -23.86 10.51 7.56
CA ASP A 89 -24.71 10.72 6.39
C ASP A 89 -25.99 9.86 6.41
N ASP A 90 -26.33 9.29 7.57
CA ASP A 90 -27.50 8.43 7.79
C ASP A 90 -27.47 7.09 6.97
N TYR A 91 -26.33 6.72 6.41
CA TYR A 91 -26.12 5.43 5.76
C TYR A 91 -25.77 4.33 6.77
N ASN A 92 -26.70 4.06 7.70
CA ASN A 92 -26.45 3.14 8.80
C ASN A 92 -26.09 1.70 8.37
N ASN A 93 -26.75 1.20 7.34
CA ASN A 93 -26.45 -0.13 6.82
C ASN A 93 -25.01 -0.22 6.26
N ARG A 94 -24.56 0.83 5.61
CA ARG A 94 -23.18 0.90 5.09
C ARG A 94 -22.18 1.01 6.23
N ALA A 95 -22.46 1.85 7.21
CA ALA A 95 -21.63 1.98 8.42
C ALA A 95 -21.48 0.65 9.14
N ILE A 96 -22.55 -0.11 9.31
CA ILE A 96 -22.55 -1.43 9.92
C ILE A 96 -21.71 -2.41 9.08
N SER A 97 -21.86 -2.40 7.75
CA SER A 97 -21.06 -3.26 6.86
C SER A 97 -19.57 -2.97 6.97
N GLU A 98 -19.16 -1.70 7.02
CA GLU A 98 -17.76 -1.31 7.21
C GLU A 98 -17.21 -1.80 8.56
N LEU A 99 -17.99 -1.69 9.64
CA LEU A 99 -17.60 -2.18 10.96
C LEU A 99 -17.49 -3.71 11.00
N ILE A 100 -18.41 -4.43 10.37
CA ILE A 100 -18.33 -5.88 10.27
C ILE A 100 -17.07 -6.30 9.51
N ASN A 101 -16.76 -5.65 8.41
CA ASN A 101 -15.53 -5.92 7.64
C ASN A 101 -14.28 -5.60 8.45
N PHE A 102 -14.30 -4.54 9.23
CA PHE A 102 -13.20 -4.19 10.13
C PHE A 102 -12.92 -5.30 11.15
N PHE A 103 -13.95 -5.86 11.78
CA PHE A 103 -13.78 -6.93 12.78
C PHE A 103 -13.38 -8.28 12.20
N LYS A 104 -13.56 -8.50 10.89
CA LYS A 104 -13.13 -9.73 10.21
C LYS A 104 -11.65 -9.73 9.81
N LYS A 105 -11.02 -8.61 9.80
CA LYS A 105 -9.59 -8.47 9.45
C LYS A 105 -8.72 -8.70 10.66
#